data_1aee9596dffb1a3bc34633fde53071b9
#
_entry.id   1aee9596dffb1a3bc34633fde53071b9
#
_cell.length_a   1.000
_cell.length_b   1.000
_cell.length_c   1.000
_cell.angle_alpha   90.00
_cell.angle_beta   90.00
_cell.angle_gamma   90.00
#
_symmetry.space_group_name_H-M   'P 1'
#
loop_
_entity.id
_entity.type
_entity.pdbx_description
1 polymer ?
#
loop_
_entity_poly.entity_id
_entity_poly.type
_entity_poly.pdbx_seq_one_letter_code
_entity_poly.pdbx_strand_id
1 'polypeptide(L)'
;LRELLYMAFYVTDHTTHFYALGGPDFVVGPDAPAAERNILGVIAKVGLEIGGQVIDTRKRNHHVIEMIGGRPVHPVAAIPGGMSHPITEEQRQEIIEIARKNVEFGQFTISLFHDVVLKNTEYVELITSPGYTQRTYYMGLVDENNHVNFYDGKVRVVDPDGVEHCKYAPHEYREYIAEHVEPWSYLKFPYLKKVGWKG
;
A
#
# COMPACT_ATOMS: atom_id res chain seq x y z
N LEU A 1 12.75 -13.30 8.16
CA LEU A 1 12.23 -12.37 9.19
C LEU A 1 12.01 -10.96 8.63
N ARG A 2 12.97 -10.37 7.88
CA ARG A 2 12.82 -9.03 7.29
C ARG A 2 11.62 -8.95 6.34
N GLU A 3 11.44 -9.94 5.48
CA GLU A 3 10.30 -10.01 4.57
C GLU A 3 8.98 -10.11 5.36
N LEU A 4 8.93 -10.97 6.39
CA LEU A 4 7.76 -11.12 7.25
C LEU A 4 7.42 -9.82 7.99
N LEU A 5 8.42 -9.11 8.51
CA LEU A 5 8.27 -7.79 9.11
C LEU A 5 7.66 -6.78 8.11
N TYR A 6 8.18 -6.79 6.89
CA TYR A 6 7.73 -5.92 5.81
C TYR A 6 6.29 -6.23 5.39
N MET A 7 5.93 -7.51 5.27
CA MET A 7 4.56 -7.91 4.94
C MET A 7 3.56 -7.55 6.03
N ALA A 8 3.92 -7.67 7.32
CA ALA A 8 3.08 -7.19 8.42
C ALA A 8 2.85 -5.67 8.36
N PHE A 9 3.87 -4.90 8.00
CA PHE A 9 3.74 -3.47 7.73
C PHE A 9 2.78 -3.20 6.57
N TYR A 10 2.89 -3.91 5.45
CA TYR A 10 2.00 -3.75 4.30
C TYR A 10 0.53 -3.96 4.66
N VAL A 11 0.22 -5.00 5.43
CA VAL A 11 -1.16 -5.26 5.88
C VAL A 11 -1.68 -4.07 6.72
N THR A 12 -0.85 -3.55 7.62
CA THR A 12 -1.21 -2.38 8.44
C THR A 12 -1.46 -1.14 7.57
N ASP A 13 -0.55 -0.87 6.65
CA ASP A 13 -0.59 0.32 5.79
C ASP A 13 -1.79 0.28 4.84
N HIS A 14 -1.99 -0.82 4.11
CA HIS A 14 -3.09 -0.97 3.17
C HIS A 14 -4.47 -0.96 3.87
N THR A 15 -4.58 -1.58 5.04
CA THR A 15 -5.81 -1.53 5.83
C THR A 15 -6.13 -0.10 6.25
N THR A 16 -5.11 0.64 6.70
CA THR A 16 -5.28 2.05 7.07
C THR A 16 -5.67 2.90 5.88
N HIS A 17 -4.97 2.75 4.76
CA HIS A 17 -5.26 3.50 3.53
C HIS A 17 -6.69 3.22 3.06
N PHE A 18 -7.08 1.96 2.97
CA PHE A 18 -8.40 1.58 2.47
C PHE A 18 -9.53 2.17 3.32
N TYR A 19 -9.49 1.97 4.64
CA TYR A 19 -10.62 2.36 5.51
C TYR A 19 -10.59 3.82 5.96
N ALA A 20 -9.40 4.39 6.17
CA ALA A 20 -9.29 5.73 6.72
C ALA A 20 -9.04 6.83 5.68
N LEU A 21 -8.49 6.50 4.52
CA LEU A 21 -8.15 7.47 3.48
C LEU A 21 -9.04 7.32 2.23
N GLY A 22 -9.15 6.12 1.65
CA GLY A 22 -10.04 5.87 0.50
C GLY A 22 -11.51 5.70 0.89
N GLY A 23 -11.77 5.04 2.01
CA GLY A 23 -13.13 4.73 2.48
C GLY A 23 -14.05 5.94 2.63
N PRO A 24 -13.62 7.07 3.19
CA PRO A 24 -14.50 8.23 3.34
C PRO A 24 -15.16 8.69 2.06
N ASP A 25 -14.43 8.71 0.95
CA ASP A 25 -14.98 9.20 -0.32
C ASP A 25 -15.94 8.21 -1.00
N PHE A 26 -15.73 6.90 -0.82
CA PHE A 26 -16.55 5.88 -1.49
C PHE A 26 -17.61 5.26 -0.60
N VAL A 27 -17.33 5.05 0.67
CA VAL A 27 -18.29 4.45 1.62
C VAL A 27 -19.30 5.50 2.10
N VAL A 28 -18.84 6.70 2.41
CA VAL A 28 -19.71 7.82 2.80
C VAL A 28 -20.31 8.48 1.57
N GLY A 29 -19.51 8.67 0.54
CA GLY A 29 -19.88 9.24 -0.76
C GLY A 29 -19.10 10.52 -1.07
N PRO A 30 -18.71 10.74 -2.35
CA PRO A 30 -17.91 11.90 -2.76
C PRO A 30 -18.66 13.22 -2.58
N ASP A 31 -20.00 13.21 -2.69
CA ASP A 31 -20.86 14.40 -2.55
C ASP A 31 -21.35 14.62 -1.11
N ALA A 32 -21.00 13.73 -0.18
CA ALA A 32 -21.41 13.90 1.21
C ALA A 32 -20.74 15.13 1.85
N PRO A 33 -21.37 15.76 2.86
CA PRO A 33 -20.77 16.88 3.57
C PRO A 33 -19.36 16.58 4.08
N ALA A 34 -18.43 17.53 3.94
CA ALA A 34 -17.04 17.33 4.34
C ALA A 34 -16.89 16.90 5.82
N ALA A 35 -17.80 17.35 6.69
CA ALA A 35 -17.82 16.96 8.10
C ALA A 35 -18.13 15.47 8.32
N GLU A 36 -18.75 14.80 7.36
CA GLU A 36 -19.11 13.37 7.42
C GLU A 36 -18.11 12.49 6.67
N ARG A 37 -17.34 13.05 5.72
CA ARG A 37 -16.34 12.32 4.92
C ARG A 37 -15.05 12.12 5.70
N ASN A 38 -15.12 11.29 6.74
CA ASN A 38 -14.00 10.94 7.61
C ASN A 38 -14.18 9.52 8.17
N ILE A 39 -13.24 9.07 8.98
CA ILE A 39 -13.27 7.71 9.56
C ILE A 39 -14.51 7.44 10.43
N LEU A 40 -15.05 8.45 11.09
CA LEU A 40 -16.28 8.30 11.90
C LEU A 40 -17.49 8.09 10.99
N GLY A 41 -17.57 8.80 9.88
CA GLY A 41 -18.59 8.59 8.85
C GLY A 41 -18.49 7.18 8.23
N VAL A 42 -17.30 6.69 7.96
CA VAL A 42 -17.11 5.30 7.50
C VAL A 42 -17.65 4.32 8.54
N ILE A 43 -17.29 4.48 9.82
CA ILE A 43 -17.76 3.61 10.92
C ILE A 43 -19.30 3.67 11.02
N ALA A 44 -19.89 4.85 10.88
CA ALA A 44 -21.34 5.02 10.90
C ALA A 44 -22.05 4.27 9.77
N LYS A 45 -21.41 4.14 8.61
CA LYS A 45 -21.94 3.42 7.42
C LYS A 45 -21.71 1.91 7.48
N VAL A 46 -20.49 1.46 7.81
CA VAL A 46 -20.12 0.03 7.82
C VAL A 46 -20.44 -0.66 9.14
N GLY A 47 -20.65 0.08 10.20
CA GLY A 47 -20.94 -0.41 11.54
C GLY A 47 -19.70 -0.54 12.44
N LEU A 48 -19.95 -0.58 13.75
CA LEU A 48 -18.90 -0.67 14.79
C LEU A 48 -18.13 -1.99 14.71
N GLU A 49 -18.75 -3.06 14.27
CA GLU A 49 -18.09 -4.37 14.14
C GLU A 49 -16.95 -4.31 13.14
N ILE A 50 -17.20 -3.79 11.94
CA ILE A 50 -16.18 -3.65 10.89
C ILE A 50 -15.12 -2.64 11.34
N GLY A 51 -15.53 -1.51 11.93
CA GLY A 51 -14.59 -0.54 12.51
C GLY A 51 -13.68 -1.17 13.57
N GLY A 52 -14.22 -2.04 14.43
CA GLY A 52 -13.45 -2.81 15.41
C GLY A 52 -12.45 -3.76 14.75
N GLN A 53 -12.85 -4.47 13.70
CA GLN A 53 -11.96 -5.38 12.95
C GLN A 53 -10.79 -4.64 12.29
N VAL A 54 -11.00 -3.42 11.78
CA VAL A 54 -9.93 -2.56 11.24
C VAL A 54 -8.90 -2.24 12.31
N ILE A 55 -9.35 -1.79 13.48
CA ILE A 55 -8.49 -1.46 14.62
C ILE A 55 -7.72 -2.70 15.10
N ASP A 56 -8.42 -3.82 15.24
CA ASP A 56 -7.82 -5.09 15.66
C ASP A 56 -6.79 -5.62 14.67
N THR A 57 -7.05 -5.51 13.36
CA THR A 57 -6.10 -5.91 12.33
C THR A 57 -4.82 -5.09 12.44
N ARG A 58 -4.92 -3.77 12.58
CA ARG A 58 -3.76 -2.92 12.84
C ARG A 58 -3.00 -3.33 14.10
N LYS A 59 -3.71 -3.48 15.21
CA LYS A 59 -3.11 -3.85 16.49
C LYS A 59 -2.35 -5.17 16.41
N ARG A 60 -2.95 -6.21 15.83
CA ARG A 60 -2.31 -7.52 15.64
C ARG A 60 -1.06 -7.45 14.77
N ASN A 61 -1.09 -6.69 13.68
CA ASN A 61 0.08 -6.54 12.82
C ASN A 61 1.18 -5.69 13.46
N HIS A 62 0.85 -4.66 14.21
CA HIS A 62 1.83 -3.94 15.04
C HIS A 62 2.47 -4.84 16.08
N HIS A 63 1.73 -5.80 16.65
CA HIS A 63 2.29 -6.81 17.53
C HIS A 63 3.26 -7.75 16.81
N VAL A 64 2.96 -8.19 15.60
CA VAL A 64 3.91 -8.94 14.75
C VAL A 64 5.17 -8.11 14.49
N ILE A 65 5.01 -6.84 14.15
CA ILE A 65 6.15 -5.92 13.93
C ILE A 65 7.00 -5.80 15.20
N GLU A 66 6.39 -5.72 16.37
CA GLU A 66 7.08 -5.67 17.66
C GLU A 66 7.83 -6.96 17.98
N MET A 67 7.20 -8.13 17.79
CA MET A 67 7.82 -9.43 18.01
C MET A 67 9.09 -9.63 17.17
N ILE A 68 9.06 -9.20 15.90
CA ILE A 68 10.17 -9.37 14.97
C ILE A 68 11.15 -8.20 15.03
N GLY A 69 10.62 -7.00 15.15
CA GLY A 69 11.38 -5.75 15.03
C GLY A 69 11.83 -5.13 16.34
N GLY A 70 11.35 -5.66 17.49
CA GLY A 70 11.65 -5.15 18.83
C GLY A 70 10.85 -3.92 19.24
N ARG A 71 10.14 -3.28 18.29
CA ARG A 71 9.24 -2.14 18.53
C ARG A 71 8.10 -2.14 17.51
N PRO A 72 6.88 -1.76 17.90
CA PRO A 72 5.73 -1.69 16.98
C PRO A 72 5.85 -0.53 15.97
N VAL A 73 6.60 0.51 16.32
CA VAL A 73 6.91 1.66 15.47
C VAL A 73 8.42 1.88 15.48
N HIS A 74 9.00 2.14 14.32
CA HIS A 74 10.46 2.25 14.14
C HIS A 74 11.22 1.00 14.62
N PRO A 75 11.03 -0.16 13.98
CA PRO A 75 11.74 -1.39 14.32
C PRO A 75 13.25 -1.21 14.34
N VAL A 76 13.93 -1.81 15.32
CA VAL A 76 15.38 -1.66 15.53
C VAL A 76 16.16 -2.98 15.43
N ALA A 77 15.46 -4.10 15.27
CA ALA A 77 16.08 -5.42 15.27
C ALA A 77 16.80 -5.78 13.97
N ALA A 78 16.59 -5.05 12.88
CA ALA A 78 17.32 -5.25 11.63
C ALA A 78 18.73 -4.64 11.74
N ILE A 79 19.75 -5.48 11.58
CA ILE A 79 21.16 -5.09 11.67
C ILE A 79 21.88 -5.48 10.36
N PRO A 80 23.06 -4.91 10.06
CA PRO A 80 23.87 -5.37 8.95
C PRO A 80 24.11 -6.89 9.02
N GLY A 81 23.78 -7.60 7.93
CA GLY A 81 23.92 -9.05 7.84
C GLY A 81 22.75 -9.88 8.37
N GLY A 82 21.72 -9.28 9.00
CA GLY A 82 20.56 -10.06 9.47
C GLY A 82 19.64 -9.36 10.44
N MET A 83 19.18 -10.13 11.42
CA MET A 83 18.33 -9.69 12.51
C MET A 83 19.05 -9.94 13.84
N SER A 84 18.84 -9.08 14.84
CA SER A 84 19.50 -9.17 16.15
C SER A 84 19.05 -10.36 17.01
N HIS A 85 17.88 -10.93 16.69
CA HIS A 85 17.32 -12.08 17.40
C HIS A 85 16.40 -12.91 16.49
N PRO A 86 16.27 -14.23 16.74
CA PRO A 86 15.26 -15.07 16.10
C PRO A 86 13.88 -14.85 16.74
N ILE A 87 12.85 -15.39 16.13
CA ILE A 87 11.55 -15.61 16.77
C ILE A 87 11.50 -16.99 17.42
N THR A 88 10.71 -17.14 18.49
CA THR A 88 10.45 -18.44 19.12
C THR A 88 9.39 -19.24 18.33
N GLU A 89 9.24 -20.52 18.65
CA GLU A 89 8.21 -21.34 18.02
C GLU A 89 6.79 -20.85 18.42
N GLU A 90 6.60 -20.41 19.65
CA GLU A 90 5.34 -19.83 20.14
C GLU A 90 5.00 -18.56 19.34
N GLN A 91 5.96 -17.66 19.16
CA GLN A 91 5.78 -16.46 18.34
C GLN A 91 5.46 -16.82 16.88
N ARG A 92 6.13 -17.84 16.32
CA ARG A 92 5.84 -18.31 14.98
C ARG A 92 4.41 -18.80 14.83
N GLN A 93 3.89 -19.56 15.79
CA GLN A 93 2.51 -20.04 15.78
C GLN A 93 1.52 -18.87 15.92
N GLU A 94 1.79 -17.92 16.81
CA GLU A 94 0.96 -16.73 16.95
C GLU A 94 0.90 -15.90 15.66
N ILE A 95 2.03 -15.72 14.99
CA ILE A 95 2.10 -15.02 13.70
C ILE A 95 1.28 -15.74 12.63
N ILE A 96 1.29 -17.07 12.59
CA ILE A 96 0.47 -17.86 11.66
C ILE A 96 -1.02 -17.61 11.88
N GLU A 97 -1.47 -17.60 13.13
CA GLU A 97 -2.87 -17.34 13.46
C GLU A 97 -3.29 -15.90 13.09
N ILE A 98 -2.41 -14.93 13.32
CA ILE A 98 -2.62 -13.55 12.88
C ILE A 98 -2.70 -13.47 11.35
N ALA A 99 -1.79 -14.15 10.64
CA ALA A 99 -1.78 -14.16 9.18
C ALA A 99 -3.05 -14.76 8.59
N ARG A 100 -3.59 -15.84 9.15
CA ARG A 100 -4.88 -16.42 8.74
C ARG A 100 -6.02 -15.42 8.86
N LYS A 101 -6.13 -14.75 10.01
CA LYS A 101 -7.12 -13.68 10.22
C LYS A 101 -6.94 -12.50 9.26
N ASN A 102 -5.70 -12.17 8.91
CA ASN A 102 -5.44 -11.13 7.91
C ASN A 102 -5.93 -11.53 6.52
N VAL A 103 -5.77 -12.81 6.12
CA VAL A 103 -6.30 -13.32 4.85
C VAL A 103 -7.82 -13.26 4.81
N GLU A 104 -8.49 -13.70 5.87
CA GLU A 104 -9.95 -13.64 5.98
C GLU A 104 -10.45 -12.19 5.88
N PHE A 105 -9.83 -11.28 6.63
CA PHE A 105 -10.19 -9.87 6.61
C PHE A 105 -9.87 -9.20 5.26
N GLY A 106 -8.78 -9.60 4.61
CA GLY A 106 -8.43 -9.14 3.27
C GLY A 106 -9.47 -9.56 2.22
N GLN A 107 -9.92 -10.81 2.26
CA GLN A 107 -10.99 -11.31 1.39
C GLN A 107 -12.30 -10.57 1.60
N PHE A 108 -12.67 -10.34 2.86
CA PHE A 108 -13.82 -9.49 3.21
C PHE A 108 -13.68 -8.06 2.64
N THR A 109 -12.51 -7.45 2.79
CA THR A 109 -12.23 -6.09 2.31
C THR A 109 -12.35 -5.99 0.79
N ILE A 110 -11.86 -6.99 0.04
CA ILE A 110 -12.02 -7.05 -1.42
C ILE A 110 -13.49 -7.17 -1.80
N SER A 111 -14.26 -8.00 -1.10
CA SER A 111 -15.70 -8.12 -1.33
C SER A 111 -16.45 -6.82 -1.04
N LEU A 112 -16.10 -6.15 0.04
CA LEU A 112 -16.65 -4.83 0.39
C LEU A 112 -16.35 -3.79 -0.70
N PHE A 113 -15.11 -3.75 -1.20
CA PHE A 113 -14.72 -2.87 -2.30
C PHE A 113 -15.55 -3.14 -3.57
N HIS A 114 -15.71 -4.41 -3.92
CA HIS A 114 -16.54 -4.80 -5.05
C HIS A 114 -17.98 -4.32 -4.88
N ASP A 115 -18.57 -4.53 -3.70
CA ASP A 115 -19.95 -4.20 -3.45
C ASP A 115 -20.23 -2.69 -3.37
N VAL A 116 -19.30 -1.93 -2.79
CA VAL A 116 -19.47 -0.48 -2.58
C VAL A 116 -19.02 0.32 -3.80
N VAL A 117 -17.92 -0.07 -4.44
CA VAL A 117 -17.30 0.71 -5.52
C VAL A 117 -17.60 0.12 -6.89
N LEU A 118 -17.25 -1.16 -7.13
CA LEU A 118 -17.31 -1.72 -8.49
C LEU A 118 -18.76 -2.01 -8.97
N LYS A 119 -19.71 -2.21 -8.07
CA LYS A 119 -21.13 -2.32 -8.43
C LYS A 119 -21.81 -0.96 -8.62
N ASN A 120 -21.20 0.11 -8.16
CA ASN A 120 -21.73 1.45 -8.34
C ASN A 120 -21.21 2.03 -9.66
N THR A 121 -22.07 2.07 -10.67
CA THR A 121 -21.70 2.54 -12.02
C THR A 121 -21.26 3.99 -12.03
N GLU A 122 -21.84 4.85 -11.20
CA GLU A 122 -21.45 6.26 -11.07
C GLU A 122 -20.02 6.40 -10.55
N TYR A 123 -19.62 5.55 -9.56
CA TYR A 123 -18.27 5.54 -9.04
C TYR A 123 -17.28 5.01 -10.07
N VAL A 124 -17.65 3.95 -10.80
CA VAL A 124 -16.80 3.41 -11.87
C VAL A 124 -16.63 4.44 -12.98
N GLU A 125 -17.68 5.09 -13.41
CA GLU A 125 -17.63 6.17 -14.40
C GLU A 125 -16.76 7.34 -13.93
N LEU A 126 -16.89 7.74 -12.66
CA LEU A 126 -16.07 8.79 -12.06
C LEU A 126 -14.58 8.44 -12.09
N ILE A 127 -14.17 7.28 -11.55
CA ILE A 127 -12.76 6.90 -11.44
C ILE A 127 -12.11 6.55 -12.78
N THR A 128 -12.89 6.20 -13.79
CA THR A 128 -12.40 5.94 -15.15
C THR A 128 -12.56 7.13 -16.10
N SER A 129 -13.08 8.25 -15.60
CA SER A 129 -13.30 9.45 -16.39
C SER A 129 -12.00 10.08 -16.87
N PRO A 130 -12.02 10.88 -17.95
CA PRO A 130 -10.83 11.61 -18.41
C PRO A 130 -10.18 12.50 -17.34
N GLY A 131 -10.95 12.98 -16.36
CA GLY A 131 -10.45 13.76 -15.23
C GLY A 131 -9.49 12.99 -14.31
N TYR A 132 -9.60 11.66 -14.28
CA TYR A 132 -8.72 10.76 -13.51
C TYR A 132 -7.74 9.99 -14.38
N THR A 133 -7.78 10.20 -15.69
CA THR A 133 -6.89 9.52 -16.65
C THR A 133 -5.74 10.45 -17.02
N GLN A 134 -4.54 10.04 -16.71
CA GLN A 134 -3.33 10.72 -17.15
C GLN A 134 -2.50 9.78 -18.00
N ARG A 135 -2.15 10.25 -19.20
CA ARG A 135 -1.26 9.51 -20.10
C ARG A 135 0.19 9.77 -19.68
N THR A 136 0.77 8.85 -18.95
CA THR A 136 2.11 8.95 -18.39
C THR A 136 2.82 7.60 -18.40
N TYR A 137 4.09 7.59 -18.00
CA TYR A 137 4.82 6.36 -17.70
C TYR A 137 4.37 5.81 -16.35
N TYR A 138 4.35 4.49 -16.21
CA TYR A 138 4.01 3.79 -14.98
C TYR A 138 5.19 2.98 -14.49
N MET A 139 5.41 2.97 -13.18
CA MET A 139 6.54 2.28 -12.55
C MET A 139 6.04 1.40 -11.41
N GLY A 140 6.58 0.19 -11.32
CA GLY A 140 6.27 -0.75 -10.24
C GLY A 140 7.36 -1.78 -10.02
N LEU A 141 7.30 -2.46 -8.88
CA LEU A 141 8.18 -3.57 -8.54
C LEU A 141 7.56 -4.89 -8.99
N VAL A 142 8.29 -5.67 -9.77
CA VAL A 142 7.79 -6.92 -10.37
C VAL A 142 8.83 -8.03 -10.29
N ASP A 143 8.34 -9.28 -10.28
CA ASP A 143 9.16 -10.48 -10.44
C ASP A 143 9.57 -10.73 -11.92
N GLU A 144 10.14 -11.88 -12.19
CA GLU A 144 10.58 -12.27 -13.53
C GLU A 144 9.41 -12.44 -14.52
N ASN A 145 8.21 -12.74 -14.02
CA ASN A 145 6.98 -12.90 -14.81
C ASN A 145 6.15 -11.62 -14.89
N ASN A 146 6.67 -10.49 -14.41
CA ASN A 146 5.97 -9.22 -14.28
C ASN A 146 4.79 -9.23 -13.30
N HIS A 147 4.73 -10.17 -12.37
CA HIS A 147 3.82 -10.09 -11.24
C HIS A 147 4.40 -9.15 -10.17
N VAL A 148 3.52 -8.49 -9.44
CA VAL A 148 3.90 -7.58 -8.36
C VAL A 148 4.77 -8.31 -7.32
N ASN A 149 5.95 -7.74 -7.03
CA ASN A 149 6.85 -8.23 -5.99
C ASN A 149 7.50 -7.02 -5.28
N PHE A 150 6.96 -6.68 -4.11
CA PHE A 150 7.40 -5.51 -3.36
C PHE A 150 8.67 -5.71 -2.53
N TYR A 151 9.15 -6.95 -2.37
CA TYR A 151 10.29 -7.21 -1.49
C TYR A 151 11.62 -7.31 -2.23
N ASP A 152 11.70 -8.13 -3.26
CA ASP A 152 12.92 -8.39 -4.03
C ASP A 152 12.74 -8.24 -5.55
N GLY A 153 11.64 -7.60 -5.95
CA GLY A 153 11.34 -7.32 -7.34
C GLY A 153 12.29 -6.33 -8.00
N LYS A 154 12.31 -6.36 -9.33
CA LYS A 154 12.96 -5.34 -10.15
C LYS A 154 12.01 -4.18 -10.42
N VAL A 155 12.56 -2.99 -10.58
CA VAL A 155 11.79 -1.82 -11.02
C VAL A 155 11.51 -1.98 -12.51
N ARG A 156 10.23 -2.10 -12.88
CA ARG A 156 9.77 -2.12 -14.26
C ARG A 156 9.08 -0.81 -14.57
N VAL A 157 9.42 -0.22 -15.70
CA VAL A 157 8.78 0.97 -16.24
C VAL A 157 8.13 0.63 -17.55
N VAL A 158 6.86 1.00 -17.71
CA VAL A 158 6.14 0.91 -18.97
C VAL A 158 5.81 2.32 -19.46
N ASP A 159 5.75 2.47 -20.78
CA ASP A 159 5.33 3.71 -21.40
C ASP A 159 3.79 3.90 -21.32
N PRO A 160 3.24 5.02 -21.83
CA PRO A 160 1.80 5.26 -21.80
C PRO A 160 0.96 4.23 -22.57
N ASP A 161 1.55 3.44 -23.44
CA ASP A 161 0.89 2.38 -24.19
C ASP A 161 1.05 0.99 -23.55
N GLY A 162 1.71 0.92 -22.38
CA GLY A 162 1.94 -0.30 -21.61
C GLY A 162 3.14 -1.12 -22.10
N VAL A 163 3.92 -0.60 -23.04
CA VAL A 163 5.13 -1.26 -23.55
C VAL A 163 6.27 -1.05 -22.56
N GLU A 164 7.05 -2.11 -22.30
CA GLU A 164 8.19 -2.03 -21.40
C GLU A 164 9.24 -1.04 -21.93
N HIS A 165 9.47 0.02 -21.18
CA HIS A 165 10.48 1.03 -21.47
C HIS A 165 11.84 0.64 -20.92
N CYS A 166 11.89 0.16 -19.66
CA CYS A 166 13.08 -0.39 -19.03
C CYS A 166 12.73 -1.25 -17.81
N LYS A 167 13.65 -2.12 -17.43
CA LYS A 167 13.61 -2.90 -16.19
C LYS A 167 15.01 -2.91 -15.59
N TYR A 168 15.13 -2.64 -14.29
CA TYR A 168 16.42 -2.55 -13.59
C TYR A 168 16.32 -2.99 -12.12
N ALA A 169 17.45 -3.35 -11.54
CA ALA A 169 17.51 -3.66 -10.11
C ALA A 169 17.41 -2.37 -9.27
N PRO A 170 16.71 -2.38 -8.12
CA PRO A 170 16.50 -1.16 -7.32
C PRO A 170 17.79 -0.40 -6.97
N HIS A 171 18.90 -1.07 -6.77
CA HIS A 171 20.18 -0.43 -6.45
C HIS A 171 20.80 0.35 -7.63
N GLU A 172 20.34 0.09 -8.86
CA GLU A 172 20.78 0.78 -10.10
C GLU A 172 19.99 2.08 -10.34
N TYR A 173 19.06 2.44 -9.46
CA TYR A 173 18.12 3.56 -9.68
C TYR A 173 18.81 4.87 -10.11
N ARG A 174 20.05 5.12 -9.67
CA ARG A 174 20.79 6.33 -10.04
C ARG A 174 21.10 6.44 -11.52
N GLU A 175 21.12 5.33 -12.25
CA GLU A 175 21.34 5.33 -13.70
C GLU A 175 20.08 5.75 -14.46
N TYR A 176 18.90 5.47 -13.88
CA TYR A 176 17.60 5.64 -14.52
C TYR A 176 16.83 6.88 -14.01
N ILE A 177 16.99 7.23 -12.74
CA ILE A 177 16.22 8.29 -12.09
C ILE A 177 17.12 9.49 -11.79
N ALA A 178 16.59 10.67 -12.05
CA ALA A 178 17.14 11.95 -11.56
C ALA A 178 16.08 12.70 -10.77
N GLU A 179 16.49 13.74 -10.06
CA GLU A 179 15.60 14.59 -9.29
C GLU A 179 15.62 16.01 -9.86
N HIS A 180 14.45 16.62 -9.93
CA HIS A 180 14.26 18.03 -10.29
C HIS A 180 13.81 18.83 -9.07
N VAL A 181 14.27 20.07 -8.97
CA VAL A 181 13.95 20.99 -7.88
C VAL A 181 13.19 22.19 -8.43
N GLU A 182 12.11 22.57 -7.75
CA GLU A 182 11.32 23.75 -8.07
C GLU A 182 11.39 24.80 -6.93
N PRO A 183 11.44 26.09 -7.24
CA PRO A 183 11.63 27.13 -6.22
C PRO A 183 10.44 27.30 -5.26
N TRP A 184 9.27 26.82 -5.63
CA TRP A 184 8.03 26.91 -4.85
C TRP A 184 7.80 25.73 -3.88
N SER A 185 8.69 24.73 -3.91
CA SER A 185 8.55 23.53 -3.09
C SER A 185 9.87 23.04 -2.54
N TYR A 186 9.88 22.51 -1.31
CA TYR A 186 11.02 21.78 -0.77
C TYR A 186 11.12 20.34 -1.28
N LEU A 187 10.10 19.85 -2.00
CA LEU A 187 10.08 18.52 -2.58
C LEU A 187 11.06 18.41 -3.74
N LYS A 188 11.66 17.25 -3.87
CA LYS A 188 12.40 16.84 -5.05
C LYS A 188 11.52 15.91 -5.87
N PHE A 189 11.42 16.20 -7.16
CA PHE A 189 10.57 15.46 -8.09
C PHE A 189 11.39 14.44 -8.86
N PRO A 190 11.25 13.13 -8.59
CA PRO A 190 11.96 12.12 -9.37
C PRO A 190 11.38 12.02 -10.78
N TYR A 191 12.26 11.81 -11.76
CA TYR A 191 11.88 11.60 -13.13
C TYR A 191 12.81 10.61 -13.84
N LEU A 192 12.35 10.00 -14.91
CA LEU A 192 13.15 9.11 -15.75
C LEU A 192 14.12 9.93 -16.61
N LYS A 193 15.43 9.70 -16.44
CA LYS A 193 16.46 10.45 -17.16
C LYS A 193 16.31 10.42 -18.68
N LYS A 194 15.94 9.25 -19.24
CA LYS A 194 15.78 9.08 -20.71
C LYS A 194 14.55 9.80 -21.26
N VAL A 195 13.53 10.01 -20.43
CA VAL A 195 12.31 10.74 -20.80
C VAL A 195 12.50 12.25 -20.57
N GLY A 196 13.20 12.62 -19.51
CA GLY A 196 13.43 14.01 -19.14
C GLY A 196 12.34 14.57 -18.23
N TRP A 197 12.63 15.75 -17.62
CA TRP A 197 11.70 16.39 -16.68
C TRP A 197 10.38 16.84 -17.32
N LYS A 198 10.42 17.22 -18.60
CA LYS A 198 9.25 17.73 -19.34
C LYS A 198 8.65 16.70 -20.30
N GLY A 199 9.11 15.47 -20.22
CA GLY A 199 8.66 14.37 -21.08
C GLY A 199 7.40 13.67 -20.60
#